data_030224e544005a0fd6c747eb76eee300
#
_entry.id   030224e544005a0fd6c747eb76eee300
#
_cell.length_a   1.000
_cell.length_b   1.000
_cell.length_c   1.000
_cell.angle_alpha   90.00
_cell.angle_beta   90.00
_cell.angle_gamma   90.00
#
_symmetry.space_group_name_H-M   'P 1'
#
loop_
_entity.id
_entity.type
_entity.pdbx_description
1 polymer ?
#
loop_
_entity_poly.entity_id
_entity_poly.type
_entity_poly.pdbx_seq_one_letter_code
_entity_poly.pdbx_strand_id
1 'polypeptide(L)'
;LGVIVVRTKRETNYEEKLSKRVKTSGCAQGTSFGDIMENFEGVKLPETKIKTSWLYSLGQKINATPSLYLAAGAIHGSVLCKGNHPLAYMEDVGRHNAVDKIAGHMFKRQILPDDKILYTTGRLTSEMVLKTVQMGIPILVSRSGFTAWGVQLARQANLTLIGRTKGKRFLALSGTQRVDYDIDPQTIPGERTEIQRKASR
;
A
#
# COMPACT_ATOMS: atom_id res chain seq x y z
N LEU A 1 6.08 25.64 14.56
CA LEU A 1 6.39 24.23 14.79
C LEU A 1 5.30 23.63 15.66
N GLY A 2 4.49 22.73 15.10
CA GLY A 2 3.42 22.07 15.83
C GLY A 2 3.95 20.83 16.56
N VAL A 3 3.59 20.68 17.84
CA VAL A 3 3.83 19.47 18.63
C VAL A 3 2.48 18.84 18.90
N ILE A 4 2.36 17.54 18.59
CA ILE A 4 1.17 16.74 18.94
C ILE A 4 1.55 15.83 20.09
N VAL A 5 0.86 15.97 21.23
CA VAL A 5 1.01 15.06 22.38
C VAL A 5 -0.16 14.09 22.36
N VAL A 6 0.14 12.80 22.19
CA VAL A 6 -0.85 11.73 22.27
C VAL A 6 -0.82 11.13 23.66
N ARG A 7 -1.96 11.14 24.36
CA ARG A 7 -2.14 10.48 25.65
C ARG A 7 -3.11 9.32 25.48
N THR A 8 -2.72 8.15 25.95
CA THR A 8 -3.57 6.97 25.96
C THR A 8 -4.24 6.79 27.32
N LYS A 9 -5.42 6.19 27.37
CA LYS A 9 -6.11 5.83 28.62
C LYS A 9 -5.48 4.62 29.30
N ARG A 10 -4.60 3.88 28.62
CA ARG A 10 -3.90 2.71 29.14
C ARG A 10 -2.44 3.06 29.38
N GLU A 11 -1.88 2.54 30.44
CA GLU A 11 -0.43 2.56 30.60
C GLU A 11 0.23 1.84 29.42
N THR A 12 1.28 2.42 28.89
CA THR A 12 2.03 1.87 27.77
C THR A 12 3.49 1.76 28.17
N ASN A 13 4.10 0.60 27.97
CA ASN A 13 5.53 0.37 28.14
C ASN A 13 6.32 0.72 26.87
N TYR A 14 6.01 1.86 26.26
CA TYR A 14 6.61 2.27 24.99
C TYR A 14 8.13 2.42 25.05
N GLU A 15 8.70 2.72 26.22
CA GLU A 15 10.15 2.86 26.43
C GLU A 15 10.87 1.53 26.20
N GLU A 16 10.35 0.43 26.74
CA GLU A 16 10.87 -0.92 26.50
C GLU A 16 10.75 -1.30 25.02
N LYS A 17 9.63 -0.98 24.39
CA LYS A 17 9.41 -1.21 22.97
C LYS A 17 10.32 -0.39 22.07
N LEU A 18 10.62 0.85 22.46
CA LEU A 18 11.56 1.72 21.75
C LEU A 18 13.01 1.23 21.87
N SER A 19 13.38 0.50 22.93
CA SER A 19 14.73 -0.06 23.09
C SER A 19 15.02 -1.21 22.11
N LYS A 20 14.00 -1.93 21.66
CA LYS A 20 14.10 -3.06 20.70
C LYS A 20 14.13 -2.63 19.23
N ARG A 21 14.65 -1.44 18.92
CA ARG A 21 14.68 -0.90 17.56
C ARG A 21 15.61 -1.70 16.64
N VAL A 22 15.08 -2.25 15.58
CA VAL A 22 15.87 -2.76 14.46
C VAL A 22 15.93 -1.66 13.38
N LYS A 23 17.15 -1.23 13.05
CA LYS A 23 17.36 -0.31 11.92
C LYS A 23 17.16 -1.06 10.62
N THR A 24 16.19 -0.64 9.81
CA THR A 24 16.01 -1.16 8.46
C THR A 24 16.70 -0.25 7.45
N SER A 25 17.17 -0.83 6.33
CA SER A 25 17.75 -0.12 5.21
C SER A 25 16.68 0.71 4.47
N GLY A 26 16.48 1.93 4.87
CA GLY A 26 15.53 2.86 4.24
C GLY A 26 15.28 4.07 5.13
N CYS A 27 14.72 5.14 4.60
CA CYS A 27 14.52 6.45 5.25
C CYS A 27 13.65 6.46 6.53
N ALA A 28 13.39 5.34 7.16
CA ALA A 28 12.55 5.24 8.35
C ALA A 28 13.41 5.12 9.61
N GLN A 29 13.67 6.24 10.26
CA GLN A 29 14.04 6.22 11.66
C GLN A 29 12.82 5.81 12.49
N GLY A 30 12.87 4.66 13.16
CA GLY A 30 12.01 4.40 14.29
C GLY A 30 10.85 3.42 14.13
N THR A 31 10.89 2.49 13.19
CA THR A 31 9.92 1.38 13.22
C THR A 31 10.45 0.29 14.15
N SER A 32 9.76 0.02 15.26
CA SER A 32 10.10 -1.06 16.18
C SER A 32 9.63 -2.38 15.58
N PHE A 33 10.58 -3.19 15.09
CA PHE A 33 10.29 -4.42 14.36
C PHE A 33 10.02 -5.64 15.26
N GLY A 34 10.55 -5.66 16.47
CA GLY A 34 10.41 -6.81 17.36
C GLY A 34 8.95 -7.18 17.62
N ASP A 35 8.18 -6.26 18.13
CA ASP A 35 6.76 -6.46 18.46
C ASP A 35 5.88 -6.69 17.21
N ILE A 36 6.28 -6.11 16.07
CA ILE A 36 5.55 -6.25 14.80
C ILE A 36 5.70 -7.66 14.25
N MET A 37 6.90 -8.24 14.37
CA MET A 37 7.16 -9.61 13.91
C MET A 37 6.49 -10.65 14.81
N GLU A 38 6.47 -10.45 16.14
CA GLU A 38 5.76 -11.33 17.07
C GLU A 38 4.25 -11.40 16.77
N ASN A 39 3.66 -10.28 16.40
CA ASN A 39 2.24 -10.21 16.03
C ASN A 39 1.95 -10.65 14.59
N PHE A 40 2.97 -10.82 13.76
CA PHE A 40 2.83 -11.19 12.35
C PHE A 40 2.54 -12.68 12.15
N GLU A 41 3.09 -13.55 13.01
CA GLU A 41 3.00 -15.01 12.89
C GLU A 41 1.62 -15.58 13.23
N GLY A 42 0.59 -14.86 13.33
CA GLY A 42 -0.77 -15.38 13.61
C GLY A 42 -1.85 -14.72 12.76
N VAL A 43 -1.47 -13.75 11.94
CA VAL A 43 -2.44 -13.00 11.15
C VAL A 43 -2.92 -13.84 9.97
N LYS A 44 -4.23 -14.09 9.93
CA LYS A 44 -4.91 -14.68 8.77
C LYS A 44 -5.63 -13.56 8.02
N LEU A 45 -5.13 -13.24 6.84
CA LEU A 45 -5.80 -12.29 5.96
C LEU A 45 -6.96 -12.97 5.21
N PRO A 46 -8.05 -12.23 4.90
CA PRO A 46 -9.15 -12.74 4.10
C PRO A 46 -8.69 -13.20 2.71
N GLU A 47 -9.31 -14.24 2.18
CA GLU A 47 -9.03 -14.73 0.82
C GLU A 47 -9.80 -13.94 -0.23
N THR A 48 -9.49 -12.66 -0.33
CA THR A 48 -10.14 -11.75 -1.27
C THR A 48 -9.51 -11.85 -2.65
N LYS A 49 -10.33 -12.06 -3.66
CA LYS A 49 -9.90 -12.06 -5.07
C LYS A 49 -9.76 -10.64 -5.61
N ILE A 50 -8.84 -10.48 -6.55
CA ILE A 50 -8.67 -9.25 -7.31
C ILE A 50 -8.72 -9.54 -8.81
N LYS A 51 -9.53 -8.79 -9.55
CA LYS A 51 -9.63 -8.89 -11.01
C LYS A 51 -8.56 -8.06 -11.70
N THR A 52 -8.03 -8.55 -12.81
CA THR A 52 -7.07 -7.79 -13.62
C THR A 52 -7.70 -6.53 -14.20
N SER A 53 -8.98 -6.57 -14.57
CA SER A 53 -9.75 -5.39 -14.99
C SER A 53 -9.76 -4.28 -13.93
N TRP A 54 -9.82 -4.64 -12.64
CA TRP A 54 -9.74 -3.67 -11.55
C TRP A 54 -8.37 -3.03 -11.44
N LEU A 55 -7.28 -3.81 -11.56
CA LEU A 55 -5.90 -3.29 -11.54
C LEU A 55 -5.68 -2.22 -12.60
N TYR A 56 -6.12 -2.50 -13.82
CA TYR A 56 -5.99 -1.56 -14.92
C TYR A 56 -6.85 -0.31 -14.72
N SER A 57 -8.11 -0.49 -14.31
CA SER A 57 -9.03 0.62 -14.03
C SER A 57 -8.52 1.51 -12.89
N LEU A 58 -8.02 0.92 -11.79
CA LEU A 58 -7.44 1.67 -10.67
C LEU A 58 -6.21 2.47 -11.11
N GLY A 59 -5.32 1.84 -11.89
CA GLY A 59 -4.15 2.52 -12.44
C GLY A 59 -4.53 3.76 -13.25
N GLN A 60 -5.53 3.66 -14.12
CA GLN A 60 -6.03 4.79 -14.89
C GLN A 60 -6.66 5.88 -14.02
N LYS A 61 -7.59 5.50 -13.12
CA LYS A 61 -8.28 6.44 -12.22
C LYS A 61 -7.32 7.20 -11.33
N ILE A 62 -6.38 6.49 -10.68
CA ILE A 62 -5.41 7.09 -9.76
C ILE A 62 -4.45 8.02 -10.52
N ASN A 63 -4.05 7.65 -11.74
CA ASN A 63 -3.19 8.49 -12.58
C ASN A 63 -3.91 9.73 -13.14
N ALA A 64 -5.24 9.70 -13.25
CA ALA A 64 -6.04 10.84 -13.70
C ALA A 64 -6.47 11.76 -12.55
N THR A 65 -6.37 11.32 -11.29
CA THR A 65 -6.74 12.12 -10.12
C THR A 65 -5.70 13.21 -9.90
N PRO A 66 -6.08 14.50 -9.89
CA PRO A 66 -5.17 15.59 -9.56
C PRO A 66 -4.55 15.35 -8.17
N SER A 67 -3.24 15.42 -8.09
CA SER A 67 -2.52 15.09 -6.86
C SER A 67 -1.17 15.80 -6.79
N LEU A 68 -0.67 16.02 -5.60
CA LEU A 68 0.67 16.56 -5.38
C LEU A 68 1.74 15.61 -5.94
N TYR A 69 1.50 14.30 -5.90
CA TYR A 69 2.37 13.30 -6.53
C TYR A 69 2.55 13.55 -8.03
N LEU A 70 1.46 13.84 -8.74
CA LEU A 70 1.52 14.14 -10.18
C LEU A 70 2.13 15.51 -10.46
N ALA A 71 1.92 16.47 -9.59
CA ALA A 71 2.43 17.83 -9.76
C ALA A 71 3.93 17.95 -9.43
N ALA A 72 4.38 17.39 -8.32
CA ALA A 72 5.72 17.57 -7.77
C ALA A 72 6.67 16.39 -8.02
N GLY A 73 6.15 15.18 -8.24
CA GLY A 73 6.95 13.96 -8.44
C GLY A 73 7.70 13.45 -7.21
N ALA A 74 7.76 14.24 -6.13
CA ALA A 74 8.55 13.96 -4.93
C ALA A 74 7.71 13.49 -3.73
N ILE A 75 6.43 13.25 -3.93
CA ILE A 75 5.46 12.88 -2.90
C ILE A 75 4.94 11.47 -3.18
N HIS A 76 4.63 10.72 -2.13
CA HIS A 76 4.02 9.40 -2.23
C HIS A 76 2.52 9.48 -2.02
N GLY A 77 1.76 8.77 -2.89
CA GLY A 77 0.33 8.56 -2.74
C GLY A 77 0.03 7.15 -2.25
N SER A 78 -0.94 7.04 -1.34
CA SER A 78 -1.57 5.79 -0.94
C SER A 78 -3.08 5.91 -1.05
N VAL A 79 -3.71 4.90 -1.63
CA VAL A 79 -5.14 4.91 -1.95
C VAL A 79 -5.80 3.66 -1.39
N LEU A 80 -6.81 3.85 -0.57
CA LEU A 80 -7.70 2.76 -0.15
C LEU A 80 -8.73 2.55 -1.25
N CYS A 81 -8.89 1.31 -1.69
CA CYS A 81 -9.83 0.97 -2.75
C CYS A 81 -10.73 -0.20 -2.34
N LYS A 82 -11.91 -0.28 -2.98
CA LYS A 82 -12.79 -1.44 -2.97
C LYS A 82 -13.11 -1.81 -4.41
N GLY A 83 -12.72 -3.03 -4.84
CA GLY A 83 -12.80 -3.40 -6.25
C GLY A 83 -12.04 -2.39 -7.12
N ASN A 84 -12.68 -1.84 -8.14
CA ASN A 84 -12.11 -0.80 -9.01
C ASN A 84 -12.45 0.66 -8.58
N HIS A 85 -12.89 0.87 -7.33
CA HIS A 85 -13.28 2.19 -6.82
C HIS A 85 -12.30 2.69 -5.77
N PRO A 86 -11.60 3.81 -6.00
CA PRO A 86 -10.87 4.54 -4.95
C PRO A 86 -11.85 5.10 -3.91
N LEU A 87 -11.56 4.86 -2.61
CA LEU A 87 -12.37 5.33 -1.48
C LEU A 87 -11.73 6.52 -0.76
N ALA A 88 -10.41 6.46 -0.58
CA ALA A 88 -9.65 7.52 0.08
C ALA A 88 -8.27 7.62 -0.55
N TYR A 89 -7.81 8.84 -0.79
CA TYR A 89 -6.49 9.18 -1.33
C TYR A 89 -5.73 10.00 -0.30
N MET A 90 -4.55 9.54 0.10
CA MET A 90 -3.68 10.21 1.07
C MET A 90 -2.27 10.37 0.51
N GLU A 91 -1.71 11.55 0.69
CA GLU A 91 -0.37 11.88 0.21
C GLU A 91 0.55 12.30 1.35
N ASP A 92 1.83 11.99 1.20
CA ASP A 92 2.89 12.41 2.11
C ASP A 92 4.26 12.31 1.42
N VAL A 93 5.24 13.08 1.88
CA VAL A 93 6.63 12.94 1.45
C VAL A 93 7.17 11.55 1.78
N GLY A 94 6.78 10.99 2.93
CA GLY A 94 7.12 9.63 3.36
C GLY A 94 6.06 8.61 2.97
N ARG A 95 6.43 7.58 2.20
CA ARG A 95 5.50 6.51 1.82
C ARG A 95 4.81 5.84 3.01
N HIS A 96 5.53 5.71 4.15
CA HIS A 96 4.98 5.11 5.38
C HIS A 96 3.90 6.00 5.98
N ASN A 97 4.12 7.30 6.03
CA ASN A 97 3.15 8.27 6.54
C ASN A 97 1.88 8.28 5.67
N ALA A 98 2.02 8.17 4.35
CA ALA A 98 0.85 8.08 3.46
C ALA A 98 -0.02 6.85 3.76
N VAL A 99 0.59 5.71 4.09
CA VAL A 99 -0.12 4.50 4.56
C VAL A 99 -0.72 4.70 5.94
N ASP A 100 -0.01 5.32 6.87
CA ASP A 100 -0.50 5.58 8.22
C ASP A 100 -1.72 6.52 8.20
N LYS A 101 -1.76 7.48 7.29
CA LYS A 101 -2.94 8.32 7.04
C LYS A 101 -4.15 7.49 6.57
N ILE A 102 -3.94 6.49 5.71
CA ILE A 102 -5.01 5.54 5.32
C ILE A 102 -5.48 4.73 6.53
N ALA A 103 -4.55 4.20 7.35
CA ALA A 103 -4.89 3.45 8.56
C ALA A 103 -5.71 4.31 9.53
N GLY A 104 -5.30 5.55 9.78
CA GLY A 104 -6.03 6.53 10.60
C GLY A 104 -7.41 6.87 10.03
N HIS A 105 -7.53 6.99 8.71
CA HIS A 105 -8.81 7.22 8.05
C HIS A 105 -9.76 6.02 8.24
N MET A 106 -9.27 4.79 8.03
CA MET A 106 -10.05 3.56 8.25
C MET A 106 -10.53 3.46 9.69
N PHE A 107 -9.63 3.70 10.66
CA PHE A 107 -9.98 3.68 12.08
C PHE A 107 -11.05 4.70 12.43
N LYS A 108 -10.89 5.96 12.02
CA LYS A 108 -11.88 7.03 12.30
C LYS A 108 -13.24 6.79 11.66
N ARG A 109 -13.28 6.14 10.51
CA ARG A 109 -14.51 5.86 9.75
C ARG A 109 -15.04 4.46 9.97
N GLN A 110 -14.40 3.65 10.83
CA GLN A 110 -14.76 2.25 11.11
C GLN A 110 -14.88 1.41 9.82
N ILE A 111 -13.96 1.63 8.87
CA ILE A 111 -13.93 0.90 7.60
C ILE A 111 -13.29 -0.46 7.83
N LEU A 112 -14.04 -1.53 7.53
CA LEU A 112 -13.55 -2.91 7.60
C LEU A 112 -12.56 -3.19 6.46
N PRO A 113 -11.48 -3.95 6.72
CA PRO A 113 -10.40 -4.17 5.77
C PRO A 113 -10.64 -5.30 4.77
N ASP A 114 -11.56 -6.23 5.03
CA ASP A 114 -11.65 -7.56 4.44
C ASP A 114 -11.72 -7.58 2.91
N ASP A 115 -12.35 -6.59 2.30
CA ASP A 115 -12.55 -6.45 0.85
C ASP A 115 -11.77 -5.28 0.26
N LYS A 116 -10.76 -4.78 0.99
CA LYS A 116 -10.01 -3.60 0.57
C LYS A 116 -8.72 -3.95 -0.18
N ILE A 117 -8.33 -3.00 -0.99
CA ILE A 117 -7.05 -2.98 -1.70
C ILE A 117 -6.32 -1.72 -1.25
N LEU A 118 -5.08 -1.87 -0.81
CA LEU A 118 -4.18 -0.75 -0.61
C LEU A 118 -3.33 -0.57 -1.88
N TYR A 119 -3.55 0.53 -2.58
CA TYR A 119 -2.73 0.92 -3.73
C TYR A 119 -1.73 2.00 -3.32
N THR A 120 -0.45 1.87 -3.70
CA THR A 120 0.57 2.87 -3.35
C THR A 120 1.49 3.18 -4.52
N THR A 121 2.07 4.38 -4.52
CA THR A 121 3.16 4.77 -5.43
C THR A 121 4.53 4.40 -4.87
N GLY A 122 4.60 4.04 -3.58
CA GLY A 122 5.84 3.68 -2.89
C GLY A 122 6.34 2.27 -3.21
N ARG A 123 7.63 2.02 -2.98
CA ARG A 123 8.21 0.68 -3.09
C ARG A 123 7.58 -0.26 -2.06
N LEU A 124 7.40 -1.53 -2.44
CA LEU A 124 6.91 -2.61 -1.59
C LEU A 124 8.06 -3.17 -0.76
N THR A 125 8.37 -2.51 0.34
CA THR A 125 9.36 -2.96 1.33
C THR A 125 8.70 -3.82 2.41
N SER A 126 9.51 -4.48 3.24
CA SER A 126 9.04 -5.23 4.42
C SER A 126 8.08 -4.42 5.28
N GLU A 127 8.41 -3.16 5.56
CA GLU A 127 7.56 -2.29 6.40
C GLU A 127 6.19 -2.02 5.76
N MET A 128 6.15 -1.82 4.44
CA MET A 128 4.89 -1.61 3.73
C MET A 128 4.00 -2.85 3.80
N VAL A 129 4.59 -4.03 3.69
CA VAL A 129 3.89 -5.32 3.86
C VAL A 129 3.38 -5.47 5.29
N LEU A 130 4.25 -5.27 6.29
CA LEU A 130 3.89 -5.36 7.71
C LEU A 130 2.73 -4.43 8.07
N LYS A 131 2.79 -3.16 7.67
CA LYS A 131 1.71 -2.20 7.90
C LYS A 131 0.40 -2.65 7.25
N THR A 132 0.45 -3.13 6.01
CA THR A 132 -0.75 -3.61 5.28
C THR A 132 -1.38 -4.81 5.99
N VAL A 133 -0.56 -5.77 6.43
CA VAL A 133 -1.01 -6.94 7.19
C VAL A 133 -1.62 -6.54 8.53
N GLN A 134 -1.00 -5.61 9.27
CA GLN A 134 -1.54 -5.07 10.52
C GLN A 134 -2.88 -4.34 10.34
N MET A 135 -3.07 -3.70 9.18
CA MET A 135 -4.35 -3.09 8.83
C MET A 135 -5.43 -4.13 8.47
N GLY A 136 -5.06 -5.41 8.35
CA GLY A 136 -5.96 -6.49 7.94
C GLY A 136 -6.32 -6.47 6.44
N ILE A 137 -5.63 -5.65 5.62
CA ILE A 137 -5.94 -5.52 4.20
C ILE A 137 -5.29 -6.68 3.42
N PRO A 138 -6.08 -7.47 2.68
CA PRO A 138 -5.60 -8.69 2.01
C PRO A 138 -4.81 -8.46 0.72
N ILE A 139 -4.84 -7.26 0.16
CA ILE A 139 -4.27 -6.96 -1.17
C ILE A 139 -3.47 -5.67 -1.13
N LEU A 140 -2.18 -5.75 -1.49
CA LEU A 140 -1.28 -4.60 -1.62
C LEU A 140 -0.77 -4.49 -3.06
N VAL A 141 -1.02 -3.34 -3.67
CA VAL A 141 -0.66 -3.04 -5.07
C VAL A 141 0.28 -1.84 -5.13
N SER A 142 1.31 -1.90 -5.98
CA SER A 142 2.18 -0.74 -6.22
C SER A 142 2.61 -0.59 -7.67
N ARG A 143 2.76 0.66 -8.09
CA ARG A 143 3.42 1.02 -9.36
C ARG A 143 4.92 0.82 -9.31
N SER A 144 5.49 0.83 -8.11
CA SER A 144 6.93 0.82 -7.87
C SER A 144 7.48 -0.61 -7.75
N GLY A 145 8.78 -0.70 -7.51
CA GLY A 145 9.48 -1.95 -7.26
C GLY A 145 9.24 -2.50 -5.86
N PHE A 146 9.91 -3.59 -5.56
CA PHE A 146 9.78 -4.35 -4.32
C PHE A 146 11.15 -4.81 -3.82
N THR A 147 11.20 -5.22 -2.55
CA THR A 147 12.37 -5.87 -1.96
C THR A 147 12.13 -7.38 -1.82
N ALA A 148 13.20 -8.17 -1.86
CA ALA A 148 13.11 -9.62 -1.66
C ALA A 148 12.45 -9.96 -0.32
N TRP A 149 12.84 -9.27 0.75
CA TRP A 149 12.26 -9.46 2.07
C TRP A 149 10.77 -9.08 2.14
N GLY A 150 10.36 -8.00 1.47
CA GLY A 150 8.94 -7.66 1.36
C GLY A 150 8.11 -8.78 0.69
N VAL A 151 8.66 -9.40 -0.37
CA VAL A 151 7.99 -10.54 -1.03
C VAL A 151 7.91 -11.76 -0.11
N GLN A 152 8.99 -12.05 0.62
CA GLN A 152 9.03 -13.17 1.56
C GLN A 152 7.96 -13.02 2.66
N LEU A 153 7.89 -11.84 3.30
CA LEU A 153 6.87 -11.56 4.32
C LEU A 153 5.44 -11.62 3.74
N ALA A 154 5.22 -11.11 2.54
CA ALA A 154 3.91 -11.19 1.90
C ALA A 154 3.45 -12.65 1.69
N ARG A 155 4.38 -13.55 1.33
CA ARG A 155 4.11 -14.98 1.20
C ARG A 155 3.79 -15.62 2.56
N GLN A 156 4.53 -15.30 3.60
CA GLN A 156 4.28 -15.79 4.96
C GLN A 156 2.92 -15.37 5.50
N ALA A 157 2.51 -14.11 5.27
CA ALA A 157 1.22 -13.58 5.69
C ALA A 157 0.05 -13.93 4.77
N ASN A 158 0.29 -14.68 3.69
CA ASN A 158 -0.72 -14.94 2.66
C ASN A 158 -1.32 -13.65 2.06
N LEU A 159 -0.53 -12.55 1.99
CA LEU A 159 -0.93 -11.28 1.39
C LEU A 159 -0.85 -11.39 -0.15
N THR A 160 -1.86 -10.91 -0.86
CA THR A 160 -1.76 -10.73 -2.30
C THR A 160 -0.90 -9.50 -2.59
N LEU A 161 0.29 -9.71 -3.15
CA LEU A 161 1.27 -8.65 -3.42
C LEU A 161 1.49 -8.48 -4.92
N ILE A 162 1.16 -7.28 -5.44
CA ILE A 162 1.26 -6.95 -6.85
C ILE A 162 2.14 -5.70 -7.02
N GLY A 163 3.24 -5.85 -7.74
CA GLY A 163 4.20 -4.77 -7.97
C GLY A 163 4.33 -4.38 -9.44
N ARG A 164 5.00 -3.24 -9.68
CA ARG A 164 5.31 -2.71 -11.01
C ARG A 164 4.09 -2.57 -11.92
N THR A 165 2.95 -2.17 -11.35
CA THR A 165 1.73 -1.92 -12.13
C THR A 165 1.90 -0.67 -12.99
N LYS A 166 2.09 -0.87 -14.30
CA LYS A 166 2.25 0.21 -15.26
C LYS A 166 1.61 -0.16 -16.60
N GLY A 167 0.62 0.59 -17.01
CA GLY A 167 -0.14 0.32 -18.23
C GLY A 167 -0.77 -1.08 -18.18
N LYS A 168 -0.39 -1.92 -19.12
CA LYS A 168 -0.91 -3.28 -19.27
C LYS A 168 -0.09 -4.35 -18.53
N ARG A 169 0.90 -3.96 -17.72
CA ARG A 169 1.85 -4.89 -17.08
C ARG A 169 1.81 -4.77 -15.57
N PHE A 170 1.96 -5.90 -14.90
CA PHE A 170 2.17 -6.01 -13.45
C PHE A 170 2.92 -7.31 -13.13
N LEU A 171 3.41 -7.42 -11.91
CA LEU A 171 4.01 -8.65 -11.38
C LEU A 171 3.22 -9.08 -10.14
N ALA A 172 2.57 -10.24 -10.22
CA ALA A 172 1.97 -10.90 -9.05
C ALA A 172 3.08 -11.67 -8.31
N LEU A 173 3.44 -11.21 -7.11
CA LEU A 173 4.61 -11.66 -6.35
C LEU A 173 4.25 -12.64 -5.24
N SER A 174 3.02 -12.55 -4.73
CA SER A 174 2.42 -13.42 -3.73
C SER A 174 0.91 -13.45 -3.93
N GLY A 175 0.24 -14.52 -3.49
CA GLY A 175 -1.22 -14.67 -3.57
C GLY A 175 -1.74 -14.76 -5.02
N THR A 176 -0.95 -15.31 -5.93
CA THR A 176 -1.25 -15.38 -7.38
C THR A 176 -2.56 -16.12 -7.68
N GLN A 177 -2.92 -17.11 -6.86
CA GLN A 177 -4.16 -17.87 -6.97
C GLN A 177 -5.43 -17.02 -6.76
N ARG A 178 -5.29 -15.82 -6.17
CA ARG A 178 -6.40 -14.88 -5.96
C ARG A 178 -6.51 -13.82 -7.05
N VAL A 179 -5.60 -13.84 -8.03
CA VAL A 179 -5.68 -12.95 -9.20
C VAL A 179 -6.56 -13.59 -10.26
N ASP A 180 -7.68 -12.96 -10.54
CA ASP A 180 -8.63 -13.36 -11.59
C ASP A 180 -8.30 -12.61 -12.88
N TYR A 181 -7.89 -13.36 -13.90
CA TYR A 181 -7.52 -12.84 -15.22
C TYR A 181 -8.76 -12.72 -16.11
N ASP A 182 -9.63 -11.76 -15.78
CA ASP A 182 -10.96 -11.57 -16.36
C ASP A 182 -10.99 -10.73 -17.66
N ILE A 183 -9.84 -10.21 -18.10
CA ILE A 183 -9.77 -9.36 -19.31
C ILE A 183 -8.47 -9.58 -20.08
N ASP A 184 -8.54 -9.55 -21.42
CA ASP A 184 -7.35 -9.54 -22.27
C ASP A 184 -6.66 -8.17 -22.17
N PRO A 185 -5.38 -8.12 -21.77
CA PRO A 185 -4.62 -6.87 -21.70
C PRO A 185 -4.56 -6.10 -23.02
N GLN A 186 -4.70 -6.77 -24.17
CA GLN A 186 -4.66 -6.12 -25.48
C GLN A 186 -5.88 -5.23 -25.73
N THR A 187 -7.02 -5.54 -25.10
CA THR A 187 -8.25 -4.76 -25.24
C THR A 187 -8.27 -3.47 -24.45
N ILE A 188 -7.28 -3.26 -23.56
CA ILE A 188 -7.21 -2.10 -22.69
C ILE A 188 -6.53 -0.92 -23.41
N PRO A 189 -7.09 0.31 -23.36
CA PRO A 189 -6.43 1.48 -23.90
C PRO A 189 -5.02 1.67 -23.30
N GLY A 190 -4.03 1.96 -24.15
CA GLY A 190 -2.68 2.25 -23.69
C GLY A 190 -2.63 3.47 -22.75
N GLU A 191 -1.70 3.51 -21.81
CA GLU A 191 -1.43 4.75 -21.07
C GLU A 191 -0.92 5.82 -22.03
N ARG A 192 -1.45 7.04 -21.90
CA ARG A 192 -0.90 8.20 -22.63
C ARG A 192 0.57 8.38 -22.20
N THR A 193 1.46 8.53 -23.17
CA THR A 193 2.87 8.82 -22.91
C THR A 193 3.02 10.17 -22.20
N GLU A 194 4.12 10.40 -21.49
CA GLU A 194 4.39 11.72 -20.85
C GLU A 194 4.35 12.88 -21.84
N ILE A 195 4.76 12.63 -23.09
CA ILE A 195 4.69 13.61 -24.19
C ILE A 195 3.23 13.97 -24.49
N GLN A 196 2.34 12.96 -24.57
CA GLN A 196 0.90 13.18 -24.81
C GLN A 196 0.20 13.86 -23.62
N ARG A 197 0.69 13.66 -22.39
CA ARG A 197 0.17 14.35 -21.19
C ARG A 197 0.58 15.83 -21.14
N LYS A 198 1.77 16.16 -21.64
CA LYS A 198 2.25 17.57 -21.71
C LYS A 198 1.59 18.37 -22.84
N ALA A 199 1.21 17.70 -23.93
CA ALA A 199 0.53 18.33 -25.06
C ALA A 199 -0.96 18.63 -24.82
N SER A 200 -1.57 18.09 -23.76
CA SER A 200 -2.99 18.29 -23.39
C SER A 200 -3.19 19.26 -22.21
N ARG A 201 -2.12 19.96 -21.79
CA ARG A 201 -2.11 21.06 -20.82
C ARG A 201 -1.83 22.38 -21.51
#